data_d9bc2217f77d1e47ff68c097b0564312
#
_entry.id   d9bc2217f77d1e47ff68c097b0564312
#
_cell.length_a   1.000
_cell.length_b   1.000
_cell.length_c   1.000
_cell.angle_alpha   90.00
_cell.angle_beta   90.00
_cell.angle_gamma   90.00
#
_symmetry.space_group_name_H-M   'P 1'
#
loop_
_entity.id
_entity.type
_entity.pdbx_description
1 polymer ?
#
loop_
_entity_poly.entity_id
_entity_poly.type
_entity_poly.pdbx_seq_one_letter_code
_entity_poly.pdbx_strand_id
1 'polypeptide(L)'
;LEYRIEVTSDDEMGYLANTLNYMSDELNKNGEYQRKFIANVSHDFRSPLTSIKGYVNAILDGTIPYEMQDRYLKIIAFESERLEKLTRSLLTLNELDMKKRMMHIHRFDINDTIKNTAATFEGICTSRQIRLELLLSGHELYVKADMEQIQQVLYNLLDNAIKFSNDDSSIQIETTVKNGKVFVSVKDHGTGIPKESLNKIWDRFYKIDASRGKDRKGTGLGLSIVKEIINAHNQNIDVISTEGVGTEFIFTLEKSK
;
A
#
# COMPACT_ATOMS: atom_id res chain seq x y z
N LEU A 1 -17.64 14.85 19.51
CA LEU A 1 -18.08 16.06 20.21
C LEU A 1 -19.00 16.83 19.25
N GLU A 2 -20.33 16.86 19.54
CA GLU A 2 -21.34 17.50 18.67
C GLU A 2 -21.51 18.99 18.99
N TYR A 3 -20.86 19.46 20.06
CA TYR A 3 -21.02 20.87 20.51
C TYR A 3 -20.00 21.76 19.81
N ARG A 4 -20.46 22.78 19.11
CA ARG A 4 -19.66 23.88 18.57
C ARG A 4 -19.79 25.11 19.45
N ILE A 5 -18.68 25.75 19.75
CA ILE A 5 -18.64 27.04 20.45
C ILE A 5 -18.99 28.11 19.43
N GLU A 6 -20.02 28.95 19.74
CA GLU A 6 -20.38 30.06 18.90
C GLU A 6 -19.32 31.17 19.03
N VAL A 7 -18.73 31.55 17.89
CA VAL A 7 -17.67 32.59 17.86
C VAL A 7 -18.32 33.92 17.71
N THR A 8 -18.34 34.69 18.79
CA THR A 8 -19.04 36.00 18.86
C THR A 8 -18.10 37.22 18.91
N SER A 9 -16.78 37.00 18.98
CA SER A 9 -15.77 38.06 19.06
C SER A 9 -14.55 37.78 18.19
N ASP A 10 -13.86 38.83 17.75
CA ASP A 10 -12.62 38.79 16.98
C ASP A 10 -11.35 38.99 17.85
N ASP A 11 -11.49 38.85 19.16
CA ASP A 11 -10.41 38.93 20.15
C ASP A 11 -9.77 37.57 20.48
N GLU A 12 -8.94 37.51 21.53
CA GLU A 12 -8.29 36.29 21.99
C GLU A 12 -9.29 35.18 22.34
N MET A 13 -10.51 35.56 22.78
CA MET A 13 -11.58 34.59 23.09
C MET A 13 -12.18 33.99 21.82
N GLY A 14 -12.35 34.80 20.76
CA GLY A 14 -12.76 34.32 19.45
C GLY A 14 -11.73 33.40 18.81
N TYR A 15 -10.44 33.73 18.93
CA TYR A 15 -9.34 32.85 18.48
C TYR A 15 -9.34 31.51 19.23
N LEU A 16 -9.52 31.54 20.56
CA LEU A 16 -9.59 30.33 21.38
C LEU A 16 -10.80 29.46 20.98
N ALA A 17 -11.97 30.06 20.78
CA ALA A 17 -13.18 29.34 20.37
C ALA A 17 -12.99 28.65 19.00
N ASN A 18 -12.41 29.36 18.03
CA ASN A 18 -12.08 28.80 16.71
C ASN A 18 -11.08 27.62 16.83
N THR A 19 -10.04 27.76 17.66
CA THR A 19 -9.05 26.70 17.88
C THR A 19 -9.69 25.46 18.51
N LEU A 20 -10.56 25.63 19.50
CA LEU A 20 -11.28 24.53 20.13
C LEU A 20 -12.25 23.84 19.15
N ASN A 21 -12.96 24.61 18.32
CA ASN A 21 -13.81 24.07 17.27
C ASN A 21 -12.98 23.24 16.25
N TYR A 22 -11.85 23.76 15.81
CA TYR A 22 -10.92 23.04 14.92
C TYR A 22 -10.42 21.72 15.55
N MET A 23 -10.00 21.77 16.83
CA MET A 23 -9.58 20.55 17.55
C MET A 23 -10.72 19.55 17.68
N SER A 24 -11.96 20.00 17.94
CA SER A 24 -13.15 19.15 17.98
C SER A 24 -13.43 18.48 16.65
N ASP A 25 -13.33 19.22 15.54
CA ASP A 25 -13.49 18.68 14.18
C ASP A 25 -12.41 17.62 13.87
N GLU A 26 -11.16 17.87 14.24
CA GLU A 26 -10.07 16.90 14.05
C GLU A 26 -10.25 15.62 14.90
N LEU A 27 -10.71 15.75 16.13
CA LEU A 27 -11.04 14.60 16.99
C LEU A 27 -12.20 13.78 16.43
N ASN A 28 -13.24 14.44 15.90
CA ASN A 28 -14.37 13.76 15.27
C ASN A 28 -13.95 13.02 14.01
N LYS A 29 -13.16 13.65 13.13
CA LYS A 29 -12.58 13.00 11.94
C LYS A 29 -11.77 11.76 12.33
N ASN A 30 -10.88 11.87 13.33
CA ASN A 30 -10.11 10.74 13.82
C ASN A 30 -10.99 9.61 14.34
N GLY A 31 -12.07 9.92 15.08
CA GLY A 31 -13.02 8.92 15.56
C GLY A 31 -13.79 8.23 14.43
N GLU A 32 -14.14 8.94 13.36
CA GLU A 32 -14.75 8.36 12.16
C GLU A 32 -13.76 7.48 11.38
N TYR A 33 -12.53 7.94 11.23
CA TYR A 33 -11.46 7.14 10.62
C TYR A 33 -11.24 5.82 11.36
N GLN A 34 -11.17 5.87 12.69
CA GLN A 34 -10.98 4.68 13.51
C GLN A 34 -12.16 3.71 13.42
N ARG A 35 -13.41 4.22 13.42
CA ARG A 35 -14.62 3.38 13.24
C ARG A 35 -14.64 2.72 11.86
N LYS A 36 -14.36 3.47 10.78
CA LYS A 36 -14.27 2.94 9.41
C LYS A 36 -13.15 1.89 9.31
N PHE A 37 -12.00 2.15 9.92
CA PHE A 37 -10.88 1.21 9.97
C PHE A 37 -11.30 -0.13 10.59
N ILE A 38 -11.89 -0.11 11.80
CA ILE A 38 -12.33 -1.33 12.49
C ILE A 38 -13.41 -2.07 11.68
N ALA A 39 -14.35 -1.35 11.08
CA ALA A 39 -15.41 -1.93 10.25
C ALA A 39 -14.82 -2.64 9.01
N ASN A 40 -13.88 -2.00 8.31
CA ASN A 40 -13.21 -2.54 7.13
C ASN A 40 -12.36 -3.77 7.47
N VAL A 41 -11.57 -3.70 8.56
CA VAL A 41 -10.82 -4.85 9.09
C VAL A 41 -11.75 -6.02 9.33
N SER A 42 -12.84 -5.79 10.09
CA SER A 42 -13.81 -6.84 10.44
C SER A 42 -14.45 -7.48 9.20
N HIS A 43 -14.77 -6.67 8.19
CA HIS A 43 -15.34 -7.15 6.92
C HIS A 43 -14.32 -7.99 6.14
N ASP A 44 -13.08 -7.49 5.98
CA ASP A 44 -12.03 -8.15 5.19
C ASP A 44 -11.50 -9.44 5.85
N PHE A 45 -11.66 -9.60 7.18
CA PHE A 45 -11.45 -10.88 7.87
C PHE A 45 -12.64 -11.84 7.76
N ARG A 46 -13.87 -11.33 7.89
CA ARG A 46 -15.07 -12.17 7.90
C ARG A 46 -15.28 -12.92 6.58
N SER A 47 -15.05 -12.26 5.46
CA SER A 47 -15.27 -12.85 4.13
C SER A 47 -14.43 -14.12 3.89
N PRO A 48 -13.08 -14.10 3.98
CA PRO A 48 -12.26 -15.31 3.80
C PRO A 48 -12.53 -16.38 4.86
N LEU A 49 -12.75 -16.00 6.13
CA LEU A 49 -13.07 -16.97 7.19
C LEU A 49 -14.39 -17.70 6.91
N THR A 50 -15.40 -17.00 6.39
CA THR A 50 -16.68 -17.61 6.01
C THR A 50 -16.49 -18.59 4.87
N SER A 51 -15.68 -18.23 3.84
CA SER A 51 -15.37 -19.11 2.70
C SER A 51 -14.61 -20.35 3.16
N ILE A 52 -13.55 -20.19 3.95
CA ILE A 52 -12.76 -21.31 4.51
C ILE A 52 -13.68 -22.25 5.30
N LYS A 53 -14.44 -21.72 6.26
CA LYS A 53 -15.35 -22.52 7.09
C LYS A 53 -16.40 -23.24 6.25
N GLY A 54 -16.98 -22.56 5.24
CA GLY A 54 -18.00 -23.14 4.37
C GLY A 54 -17.45 -24.31 3.55
N TYR A 55 -16.28 -24.16 2.93
CA TYR A 55 -15.67 -25.23 2.13
C TYR A 55 -15.16 -26.38 2.99
N VAL A 56 -14.57 -26.12 4.16
CA VAL A 56 -14.17 -27.18 5.09
C VAL A 56 -15.38 -28.00 5.51
N ASN A 57 -16.49 -27.38 5.91
CA ASN A 57 -17.71 -28.09 6.30
C ASN A 57 -18.28 -28.92 5.13
N ALA A 58 -18.34 -28.34 3.92
CA ALA A 58 -18.85 -29.03 2.73
C ALA A 58 -17.98 -30.21 2.28
N ILE A 59 -16.68 -30.22 2.61
CA ILE A 59 -15.80 -31.38 2.43
C ILE A 59 -16.08 -32.42 3.51
N LEU A 60 -16.24 -32.01 4.77
CA LEU A 60 -16.45 -32.92 5.91
C LEU A 60 -17.81 -33.62 5.87
N ASP A 61 -18.86 -32.96 5.41
CA ASP A 61 -20.21 -33.52 5.32
C ASP A 61 -20.48 -34.27 3.99
N GLY A 62 -19.47 -34.33 3.12
CA GLY A 62 -19.55 -35.05 1.83
C GLY A 62 -20.33 -34.31 0.74
N THR A 63 -20.75 -33.05 0.95
CA THR A 63 -21.41 -32.23 -0.08
C THR A 63 -20.48 -31.98 -1.28
N ILE A 64 -19.16 -31.88 -1.04
CA ILE A 64 -18.15 -31.80 -2.09
C ILE A 64 -17.60 -33.20 -2.38
N PRO A 65 -17.84 -33.76 -3.59
CA PRO A 65 -17.30 -35.06 -3.99
C PRO A 65 -15.77 -35.08 -3.93
N TYR A 66 -15.20 -36.27 -3.68
CA TYR A 66 -13.76 -36.45 -3.54
C TYR A 66 -12.96 -35.90 -4.73
N GLU A 67 -13.44 -36.09 -5.94
CA GLU A 67 -12.81 -35.66 -7.19
C GLU A 67 -12.71 -34.14 -7.31
N MET A 68 -13.53 -33.40 -6.58
CA MET A 68 -13.54 -31.94 -6.58
C MET A 68 -12.80 -31.31 -5.39
N GLN A 69 -12.45 -32.09 -4.38
CA GLN A 69 -11.88 -31.58 -3.11
C GLN A 69 -10.58 -30.81 -3.35
N ASP A 70 -9.70 -31.26 -4.24
CA ASP A 70 -8.44 -30.57 -4.56
C ASP A 70 -8.66 -29.11 -4.99
N ARG A 71 -9.69 -28.84 -5.77
CA ARG A 71 -10.04 -27.47 -6.19
C ARG A 71 -10.44 -26.59 -5.00
N TYR A 72 -11.25 -27.13 -4.08
CA TYR A 72 -11.71 -26.36 -2.92
C TYR A 72 -10.63 -26.20 -1.86
N LEU A 73 -9.75 -27.18 -1.68
CA LEU A 73 -8.57 -27.07 -0.84
C LEU A 73 -7.62 -25.97 -1.34
N LYS A 74 -7.44 -25.82 -2.65
CA LYS A 74 -6.69 -24.69 -3.24
C LYS A 74 -7.33 -23.33 -2.92
N ILE A 75 -8.66 -23.24 -2.91
CA ILE A 75 -9.37 -22.02 -2.52
C ILE A 75 -9.15 -21.73 -1.03
N ILE A 76 -9.22 -22.75 -0.16
CA ILE A 76 -8.96 -22.60 1.26
C ILE A 76 -7.54 -22.11 1.52
N ALA A 77 -6.55 -22.72 0.86
CA ALA A 77 -5.15 -22.28 0.94
C ALA A 77 -4.98 -20.81 0.52
N PHE A 78 -5.57 -20.42 -0.62
CA PHE A 78 -5.55 -19.05 -1.12
C PHE A 78 -6.16 -18.03 -0.14
N GLU A 79 -7.32 -18.35 0.47
CA GLU A 79 -7.95 -17.45 1.44
C GLU A 79 -7.16 -17.38 2.76
N SER A 80 -6.46 -18.46 3.13
CA SER A 80 -5.55 -18.48 4.28
C SER A 80 -4.32 -17.58 4.05
N GLU A 81 -3.69 -17.66 2.89
CA GLU A 81 -2.58 -16.76 2.49
C GLU A 81 -3.02 -15.28 2.48
N ARG A 82 -4.24 -15.03 2.01
CA ARG A 82 -4.83 -13.68 2.02
C ARG A 82 -4.99 -13.14 3.44
N LEU A 83 -5.47 -13.98 4.39
CA LEU A 83 -5.57 -13.60 5.80
C LEU A 83 -4.19 -13.33 6.42
N GLU A 84 -3.19 -14.15 6.10
CA GLU A 84 -1.82 -13.93 6.56
C GLU A 84 -1.29 -12.57 6.07
N LYS A 85 -1.44 -12.27 4.75
CA LYS A 85 -1.02 -10.99 4.16
C LYS A 85 -1.73 -9.80 4.84
N LEU A 86 -3.04 -9.93 5.13
CA LEU A 86 -3.82 -8.89 5.82
C LEU A 86 -3.30 -8.67 7.24
N THR A 87 -3.09 -9.75 8.00
CA THR A 87 -2.56 -9.69 9.38
C THR A 87 -1.18 -9.03 9.40
N ARG A 88 -0.27 -9.43 8.52
CA ARG A 88 1.07 -8.85 8.39
C ARG A 88 1.01 -7.35 8.07
N SER A 89 0.14 -6.95 7.15
CA SER A 89 -0.05 -5.53 6.80
C SER A 89 -0.56 -4.70 7.98
N LEU A 90 -1.47 -5.25 8.78
CA LEU A 90 -2.00 -4.58 9.98
C LEU A 90 -0.94 -4.44 11.08
N LEU A 91 -0.11 -5.47 11.28
CA LEU A 91 1.01 -5.41 12.22
C LEU A 91 2.02 -4.33 11.78
N THR A 92 2.37 -4.28 10.50
CA THR A 92 3.25 -3.24 9.95
C THR A 92 2.70 -1.84 10.20
N LEU A 93 1.40 -1.60 9.96
CA LEU A 93 0.78 -0.30 10.22
C LEU A 93 0.85 0.09 11.70
N ASN A 94 0.55 -0.86 12.60
CA ASN A 94 0.63 -0.63 14.04
C ASN A 94 2.08 -0.33 14.49
N GLU A 95 3.04 -1.07 13.94
CA GLU A 95 4.47 -0.84 14.20
C GLU A 95 4.95 0.51 13.68
N LEU A 96 4.48 0.96 12.49
CA LEU A 96 4.83 2.27 11.95
C LEU A 96 4.31 3.40 12.85
N ASP A 97 3.09 3.28 13.39
CA ASP A 97 2.55 4.24 14.34
C ASP A 97 3.39 4.30 15.65
N MET A 98 3.95 3.16 16.08
CA MET A 98 4.85 3.06 17.24
C MET A 98 6.30 3.44 16.90
N LYS A 99 6.82 3.00 15.73
CA LYS A 99 8.21 3.21 15.27
C LYS A 99 8.49 4.61 14.71
N LYS A 100 7.52 5.49 14.53
CA LYS A 100 7.79 6.94 14.33
C LYS A 100 8.78 7.50 15.34
N ARG A 101 9.04 6.76 16.44
CA ARG A 101 10.00 7.10 17.48
C ARG A 101 11.37 6.43 17.35
N MET A 102 11.59 5.41 16.51
CA MET A 102 12.84 4.63 16.43
C MET A 102 13.12 4.13 15.00
N MET A 103 13.30 5.06 14.05
CA MET A 103 13.77 4.70 12.72
C MET A 103 15.26 4.41 12.74
N HIS A 104 15.69 3.33 12.10
CA HIS A 104 17.09 2.97 11.93
C HIS A 104 17.67 3.59 10.66
N ILE A 105 17.85 4.92 10.68
CA ILE A 105 18.40 5.66 9.55
C ILE A 105 19.90 5.36 9.42
N HIS A 106 20.30 4.76 8.29
CA HIS A 106 21.70 4.52 7.94
C HIS A 106 21.95 4.72 6.44
N ARG A 107 23.22 4.70 6.06
CA ARG A 107 23.65 4.80 4.67
C ARG A 107 23.62 3.43 4.01
N PHE A 108 22.95 3.30 2.85
CA PHE A 108 22.94 2.07 2.05
C PHE A 108 22.80 2.38 0.56
N ASP A 109 23.12 1.41 -0.30
CA ASP A 109 22.94 1.51 -1.75
C ASP A 109 21.51 1.17 -2.16
N ILE A 110 20.77 2.18 -2.65
CA ILE A 110 19.38 1.99 -3.11
C ILE A 110 19.31 1.14 -4.39
N ASN A 111 20.32 1.22 -5.27
CA ASN A 111 20.35 0.42 -6.48
C ASN A 111 20.43 -1.08 -6.17
N ASP A 112 21.22 -1.44 -5.16
CA ASP A 112 21.31 -2.84 -4.71
C ASP A 112 20.00 -3.29 -4.06
N THR A 113 19.39 -2.46 -3.22
CA THR A 113 18.08 -2.73 -2.62
C THR A 113 16.99 -2.93 -3.67
N ILE A 114 16.99 -2.12 -4.75
CA ILE A 114 16.06 -2.27 -5.87
C ILE A 114 16.27 -3.60 -6.59
N LYS A 115 17.53 -3.96 -6.92
CA LYS A 115 17.86 -5.22 -7.60
C LYS A 115 17.41 -6.43 -6.78
N ASN A 116 17.73 -6.44 -5.48
CA ASN A 116 17.37 -7.53 -4.58
C ASN A 116 15.84 -7.66 -4.42
N THR A 117 15.12 -6.54 -4.32
CA THR A 117 13.66 -6.57 -4.26
C THR A 117 13.05 -7.04 -5.59
N ALA A 118 13.53 -6.54 -6.73
CA ALA A 118 13.05 -6.95 -8.05
C ALA A 118 13.25 -8.45 -8.30
N ALA A 119 14.38 -9.02 -7.87
CA ALA A 119 14.68 -10.45 -7.99
C ALA A 119 13.63 -11.33 -7.29
N THR A 120 13.01 -10.87 -6.20
CA THR A 120 11.96 -11.65 -5.51
C THR A 120 10.70 -11.84 -6.35
N PHE A 121 10.49 -11.02 -7.38
CA PHE A 121 9.33 -11.08 -8.28
C PHE A 121 9.62 -11.77 -9.61
N GLU A 122 10.85 -12.24 -9.87
CA GLU A 122 11.26 -12.84 -11.14
C GLU A 122 10.36 -14.00 -11.55
N GLY A 123 10.01 -14.90 -10.63
CA GLY A 123 9.16 -16.04 -10.90
C GLY A 123 7.76 -15.68 -11.37
N ILE A 124 7.10 -14.70 -10.71
CA ILE A 124 5.76 -14.26 -11.09
C ILE A 124 5.80 -13.43 -12.40
N CYS A 125 6.84 -12.62 -12.59
CA CYS A 125 7.03 -11.85 -13.82
C CYS A 125 7.22 -12.78 -15.02
N THR A 126 8.06 -13.81 -14.88
CA THR A 126 8.26 -14.82 -15.92
C THR A 126 6.97 -15.55 -16.27
N SER A 127 6.18 -15.97 -15.28
CA SER A 127 4.90 -16.67 -15.51
C SER A 127 3.84 -15.81 -16.21
N ARG A 128 3.93 -14.49 -16.10
CA ARG A 128 3.02 -13.51 -16.74
C ARG A 128 3.64 -12.80 -17.94
N GLN A 129 4.85 -13.19 -18.35
CA GLN A 129 5.61 -12.55 -19.43
C GLN A 129 5.82 -11.03 -19.23
N ILE A 130 5.93 -10.58 -17.96
CA ILE A 130 6.19 -9.19 -17.60
C ILE A 130 7.70 -8.98 -17.55
N ARG A 131 8.22 -7.99 -18.28
CA ARG A 131 9.63 -7.61 -18.26
C ARG A 131 9.88 -6.57 -17.18
N LEU A 132 10.85 -6.83 -16.28
CA LEU A 132 11.35 -5.84 -15.33
C LEU A 132 12.55 -5.10 -15.93
N GLU A 133 12.43 -3.79 -16.12
CA GLU A 133 13.46 -2.93 -16.70
C GLU A 133 14.04 -2.02 -15.60
N LEU A 134 15.35 -2.13 -15.33
CA LEU A 134 16.02 -1.34 -14.31
C LEU A 134 16.89 -0.27 -14.96
N LEU A 135 16.49 0.99 -14.85
CA LEU A 135 17.22 2.15 -15.33
C LEU A 135 17.85 2.90 -14.15
N LEU A 136 18.98 2.41 -13.67
CA LEU A 136 19.60 2.87 -12.43
C LEU A 136 20.71 3.88 -12.70
N SER A 137 20.70 5.00 -11.96
CA SER A 137 21.73 6.03 -12.02
C SER A 137 23.03 5.57 -11.38
N GLY A 138 24.09 5.40 -12.19
CA GLY A 138 25.40 4.99 -11.73
C GLY A 138 25.47 3.51 -11.35
N HIS A 139 26.65 3.08 -10.88
CA HIS A 139 26.88 1.72 -10.41
C HIS A 139 26.34 1.55 -8.98
N GLU A 140 26.60 2.52 -8.12
CA GLU A 140 26.14 2.62 -6.74
C GLU A 140 25.46 3.97 -6.52
N LEU A 141 24.40 4.00 -5.72
CA LEU A 141 23.67 5.21 -5.38
C LEU A 141 23.28 5.20 -3.90
N TYR A 142 24.05 5.89 -3.09
CA TYR A 142 23.87 5.89 -1.65
C TYR A 142 22.81 6.89 -1.18
N VAL A 143 21.90 6.40 -0.31
CA VAL A 143 20.85 7.18 0.32
C VAL A 143 20.94 7.05 1.85
N LYS A 144 20.28 7.97 2.56
CA LYS A 144 20.16 7.96 4.01
C LYS A 144 18.71 7.74 4.40
N ALA A 145 18.38 6.50 4.80
CA ALA A 145 17.02 6.09 5.14
C ALA A 145 17.04 4.82 6.01
N ASP A 146 15.88 4.34 6.41
CA ASP A 146 15.69 3.02 7.00
C ASP A 146 15.53 2.00 5.86
N MET A 147 16.54 1.15 5.64
CA MET A 147 16.61 0.23 4.51
C MET A 147 15.44 -0.76 4.49
N GLU A 148 15.06 -1.30 5.65
CA GLU A 148 13.97 -2.28 5.75
C GLU A 148 12.62 -1.64 5.35
N GLN A 149 12.38 -0.41 5.80
CA GLN A 149 11.17 0.32 5.45
C GLN A 149 11.16 0.71 3.96
N ILE A 150 12.30 1.13 3.39
CA ILE A 150 12.38 1.45 1.95
C ILE A 150 12.22 0.18 1.10
N GLN A 151 12.76 -0.95 1.53
CA GLN A 151 12.50 -2.25 0.88
C GLN A 151 11.02 -2.61 0.90
N GLN A 152 10.30 -2.33 2.00
CA GLN A 152 8.85 -2.50 2.09
C GLN A 152 8.08 -1.58 1.12
N VAL A 153 8.54 -0.33 0.93
CA VAL A 153 8.00 0.59 -0.08
C VAL A 153 8.13 -0.01 -1.47
N LEU A 154 9.34 -0.42 -1.85
CA LEU A 154 9.63 -1.02 -3.16
C LEU A 154 8.78 -2.28 -3.39
N TYR A 155 8.69 -3.16 -2.39
CA TYR A 155 7.88 -4.37 -2.47
C TYR A 155 6.41 -4.05 -2.73
N ASN A 156 5.81 -3.11 -1.99
CA ASN A 156 4.41 -2.74 -2.16
C ASN A 156 4.12 -2.09 -3.53
N LEU A 157 5.04 -1.24 -4.02
CA LEU A 157 4.89 -0.62 -5.33
C LEU A 157 5.03 -1.65 -6.46
N LEU A 158 5.99 -2.57 -6.37
CA LEU A 158 6.18 -3.65 -7.35
C LEU A 158 5.03 -4.66 -7.33
N ASP A 159 4.56 -5.09 -6.14
CA ASP A 159 3.39 -5.98 -6.03
C ASP A 159 2.15 -5.34 -6.72
N ASN A 160 1.94 -4.05 -6.53
CA ASN A 160 0.87 -3.31 -7.20
C ASN A 160 1.11 -3.22 -8.72
N ALA A 161 2.30 -2.84 -9.17
CA ALA A 161 2.64 -2.75 -10.58
C ALA A 161 2.41 -4.09 -11.28
N ILE A 162 2.90 -5.19 -10.73
CA ILE A 162 2.70 -6.54 -11.27
C ILE A 162 1.21 -6.92 -11.28
N LYS A 163 0.50 -6.66 -10.19
CA LYS A 163 -0.92 -7.01 -10.05
C LYS A 163 -1.81 -6.35 -11.09
N PHE A 164 -1.57 -5.06 -11.37
CA PHE A 164 -2.42 -4.26 -12.24
C PHE A 164 -1.90 -4.16 -13.69
N SER A 165 -0.68 -4.59 -13.96
CA SER A 165 -0.15 -4.73 -15.32
C SER A 165 -0.93 -5.75 -16.13
N ASN A 166 -0.91 -5.59 -17.45
CA ASN A 166 -1.33 -6.61 -18.37
C ASN A 166 -0.23 -7.68 -18.51
N ASP A 167 -0.61 -8.87 -18.96
CA ASP A 167 0.37 -9.88 -19.35
C ASP A 167 1.12 -9.40 -20.62
N ASP A 168 2.34 -9.90 -20.84
CA ASP A 168 3.23 -9.47 -21.94
C ASP A 168 3.49 -7.95 -21.97
N SER A 169 3.71 -7.36 -20.79
CA SER A 169 4.00 -5.93 -20.63
C SER A 169 5.37 -5.70 -19.99
N SER A 170 5.70 -4.43 -19.69
CA SER A 170 6.91 -4.09 -18.94
C SER A 170 6.59 -3.24 -17.72
N ILE A 171 7.43 -3.40 -16.69
CA ILE A 171 7.47 -2.56 -15.50
C ILE A 171 8.87 -1.97 -15.44
N GLN A 172 8.96 -0.65 -15.36
CA GLN A 172 10.22 0.08 -15.33
C GLN A 172 10.46 0.61 -13.92
N ILE A 173 11.68 0.41 -13.40
CA ILE A 173 12.14 1.02 -12.16
C ILE A 173 13.30 1.93 -12.52
N GLU A 174 13.18 3.21 -12.20
CA GLU A 174 14.19 4.20 -12.53
C GLU A 174 14.70 4.91 -11.28
N THR A 175 16.01 5.20 -11.23
CA THR A 175 16.59 6.10 -10.23
C THR A 175 17.22 7.29 -10.92
N THR A 176 16.91 8.50 -10.44
CA THR A 176 17.52 9.75 -10.92
C THR A 176 17.96 10.61 -9.75
N VAL A 177 18.98 11.45 -9.96
CA VAL A 177 19.50 12.36 -8.94
C VAL A 177 19.26 13.80 -9.36
N LYS A 178 18.56 14.57 -8.51
CA LYS A 178 18.31 15.99 -8.74
C LYS A 178 18.31 16.77 -7.43
N ASN A 179 19.03 17.86 -7.37
CA ASN A 179 19.06 18.78 -6.21
C ASN A 179 19.38 18.08 -4.88
N GLY A 180 20.33 17.15 -4.86
CA GLY A 180 20.71 16.43 -3.63
C GLY A 180 19.70 15.37 -3.15
N LYS A 181 18.67 15.11 -3.93
CA LYS A 181 17.70 14.04 -3.69
C LYS A 181 17.81 12.95 -4.75
N VAL A 182 17.52 11.73 -4.33
CA VAL A 182 17.32 10.58 -5.22
C VAL A 182 15.82 10.43 -5.44
N PHE A 183 15.42 10.38 -6.70
CA PHE A 183 14.05 10.05 -7.10
C PHE A 183 14.05 8.59 -7.53
N VAL A 184 13.12 7.83 -7.00
CA VAL A 184 12.88 6.44 -7.39
C VAL A 184 11.48 6.37 -7.99
N SER A 185 11.40 5.92 -9.25
CA SER A 185 10.15 5.75 -9.98
C SER A 185 9.87 4.27 -10.22
N VAL A 186 8.62 3.86 -10.06
CA VAL A 186 8.11 2.54 -10.44
C VAL A 186 6.93 2.77 -11.39
N LYS A 187 7.09 2.40 -12.65
CA LYS A 187 6.13 2.63 -13.73
C LYS A 187 5.63 1.33 -14.30
N ASP A 188 4.32 1.18 -14.39
CA ASP A 188 3.64 0.07 -15.05
C ASP A 188 2.87 0.52 -16.30
N HIS A 189 2.53 -0.43 -17.16
CA HIS A 189 1.68 -0.27 -18.34
C HIS A 189 0.39 -1.08 -18.15
N GLY A 190 -0.28 -0.85 -17.02
CA GLY A 190 -1.47 -1.56 -16.63
C GLY A 190 -2.77 -0.79 -16.86
N THR A 191 -3.75 -1.09 -16.02
CA THR A 191 -5.10 -0.52 -16.14
C THR A 191 -5.17 0.97 -15.81
N GLY A 192 -4.13 1.54 -15.18
CA GLY A 192 -4.15 2.92 -14.70
C GLY A 192 -5.16 3.17 -13.57
N ILE A 193 -5.23 4.43 -13.14
CA ILE A 193 -6.06 4.89 -12.02
C ILE A 193 -6.97 6.01 -12.51
N PRO A 194 -8.31 5.92 -12.31
CA PRO A 194 -9.25 7.00 -12.59
C PRO A 194 -8.93 8.27 -11.79
N LYS A 195 -9.13 9.44 -12.39
CA LYS A 195 -8.79 10.75 -11.78
C LYS A 195 -9.45 10.97 -10.42
N GLU A 196 -10.70 10.56 -10.25
CA GLU A 196 -11.45 10.68 -8.99
C GLU A 196 -10.89 9.78 -7.87
N SER A 197 -10.07 8.80 -8.21
CA SER A 197 -9.45 7.85 -7.28
C SER A 197 -8.05 8.26 -6.84
N LEU A 198 -7.35 9.14 -7.58
CA LEU A 198 -5.95 9.50 -7.34
C LEU A 198 -5.68 10.01 -5.91
N ASN A 199 -6.61 10.78 -5.35
CA ASN A 199 -6.48 11.27 -3.97
C ASN A 199 -6.84 10.19 -2.92
N LYS A 200 -7.65 9.19 -3.30
CA LYS A 200 -8.20 8.17 -2.40
C LYS A 200 -7.34 6.91 -2.31
N ILE A 201 -6.47 6.66 -3.30
CA ILE A 201 -5.62 5.46 -3.30
C ILE A 201 -4.68 5.35 -2.09
N TRP A 202 -4.46 6.44 -1.41
CA TRP A 202 -3.65 6.53 -0.19
C TRP A 202 -4.44 6.20 1.09
N ASP A 203 -5.78 6.14 0.99
CA ASP A 203 -6.65 5.82 2.11
C ASP A 203 -6.55 4.32 2.44
N ARG A 204 -6.55 3.99 3.73
CA ARG A 204 -6.51 2.61 4.21
C ARG A 204 -7.76 1.85 3.72
N PHE A 205 -7.59 0.64 3.17
CA PHE A 205 -8.63 -0.22 2.60
C PHE A 205 -9.32 0.30 1.33
N TYR A 206 -8.82 1.38 0.74
CA TYR A 206 -9.38 1.86 -0.51
C TYR A 206 -9.05 0.92 -1.67
N LYS A 207 -10.05 0.62 -2.49
CA LYS A 207 -9.96 -0.22 -3.70
C LYS A 207 -10.80 0.41 -4.80
N ILE A 208 -10.28 0.47 -6.01
CA ILE A 208 -10.88 1.21 -7.16
C ILE A 208 -12.10 0.51 -7.75
N ASP A 209 -12.48 -0.63 -7.38
CA ASP A 209 -13.73 -1.33 -7.70
C ASP A 209 -13.65 -2.79 -7.30
N ALA A 210 -14.45 -3.16 -6.32
CA ALA A 210 -14.58 -4.56 -5.91
C ALA A 210 -15.22 -5.44 -7.01
N SER A 211 -15.84 -4.84 -8.04
CA SER A 211 -16.61 -5.54 -9.10
C SER A 211 -15.75 -6.05 -10.26
N ARG A 212 -14.58 -5.49 -10.52
CA ARG A 212 -13.73 -5.83 -11.69
C ARG A 212 -12.79 -7.04 -11.50
N GLY A 213 -12.97 -7.88 -10.50
CA GLY A 213 -12.32 -9.21 -10.40
C GLY A 213 -10.82 -9.21 -10.10
N LYS A 214 -10.02 -8.27 -10.59
CA LYS A 214 -8.57 -8.20 -10.35
C LYS A 214 -8.23 -7.72 -8.92
N ASP A 215 -9.14 -7.00 -8.27
CA ASP A 215 -8.92 -6.38 -6.95
C ASP A 215 -9.30 -7.26 -5.76
N ARG A 216 -9.85 -8.46 -6.00
CA ARG A 216 -10.15 -9.44 -4.93
C ARG A 216 -8.92 -9.87 -4.12
N LYS A 217 -7.71 -9.73 -4.67
CA LYS A 217 -6.44 -10.17 -4.05
C LYS A 217 -5.77 -9.10 -3.17
N GLY A 218 -6.14 -7.82 -3.27
CA GLY A 218 -5.51 -6.73 -2.53
C GLY A 218 -6.13 -6.48 -1.17
N THR A 219 -5.31 -6.12 -0.16
CA THR A 219 -5.78 -5.70 1.17
C THR A 219 -6.23 -4.23 1.20
N GLY A 220 -5.84 -3.42 0.19
CA GLY A 220 -6.03 -1.97 0.21
C GLY A 220 -5.17 -1.23 1.24
N LEU A 221 -4.14 -1.89 1.78
CA LEU A 221 -3.24 -1.32 2.78
C LEU A 221 -1.86 -0.97 2.21
N GLY A 222 -1.46 -1.55 1.08
CA GLY A 222 -0.10 -1.39 0.54
C GLY A 222 0.29 0.07 0.28
N LEU A 223 -0.54 0.84 -0.41
CA LEU A 223 -0.24 2.25 -0.73
C LEU A 223 -0.31 3.17 0.49
N SER A 224 -1.19 2.89 1.46
CA SER A 224 -1.21 3.65 2.72
C SER A 224 0.06 3.40 3.54
N ILE A 225 0.58 2.16 3.57
CA ILE A 225 1.88 1.83 4.18
C ILE A 225 3.01 2.58 3.49
N VAL A 226 3.03 2.59 2.15
CA VAL A 226 4.03 3.35 1.37
C VAL A 226 4.03 4.83 1.76
N LYS A 227 2.86 5.46 1.78
CA LYS A 227 2.73 6.88 2.14
C LYS A 227 3.19 7.16 3.58
N GLU A 228 2.82 6.31 4.53
CA GLU A 228 3.25 6.45 5.94
C GLU A 228 4.78 6.34 6.08
N ILE A 229 5.40 5.36 5.42
CA ILE A 229 6.86 5.19 5.44
C ILE A 229 7.56 6.41 4.85
N ILE A 230 7.16 6.87 3.67
CA ILE A 230 7.81 8.00 3.00
C ILE A 230 7.62 9.30 3.83
N ASN A 231 6.43 9.52 4.39
CA ASN A 231 6.17 10.65 5.28
C ASN A 231 7.01 10.58 6.56
N ALA A 232 7.20 9.39 7.14
CA ALA A 232 8.06 9.20 8.32
C ALA A 232 9.52 9.57 8.04
N HIS A 233 9.98 9.39 6.78
CA HIS A 233 11.30 9.83 6.32
C HIS A 233 11.38 11.33 5.97
N ASN A 234 10.31 12.11 6.16
CA ASN A 234 10.18 13.50 5.71
C ASN A 234 10.45 13.67 4.20
N GLN A 235 10.03 12.69 3.42
CA GLN A 235 10.15 12.66 1.97
C GLN A 235 8.77 12.70 1.31
N ASN A 236 8.74 12.83 -0.02
CA ASN A 236 7.51 12.94 -0.79
C ASN A 236 7.28 11.67 -1.64
N ILE A 237 6.02 11.36 -1.87
CA ILE A 237 5.58 10.38 -2.86
C ILE A 237 4.44 10.97 -3.68
N ASP A 238 4.54 10.81 -4.99
CA ASP A 238 3.56 11.28 -5.97
C ASP A 238 3.13 10.14 -6.90
N VAL A 239 2.01 10.34 -7.59
CA VAL A 239 1.47 9.40 -8.56
C VAL A 239 1.08 10.12 -9.84
N ILE A 240 1.50 9.58 -10.98
CA ILE A 240 1.08 10.00 -12.32
C ILE A 240 0.38 8.79 -12.93
N SER A 241 -0.88 8.93 -13.30
CA SER A 241 -1.61 7.82 -13.89
C SER A 241 -2.65 8.28 -14.90
N THR A 242 -2.83 7.45 -15.93
CA THR A 242 -3.89 7.60 -16.93
C THR A 242 -4.60 6.26 -17.07
N GLU A 243 -5.92 6.27 -16.92
CA GLU A 243 -6.76 5.08 -17.05
C GLU A 243 -6.57 4.44 -18.43
N GLY A 244 -6.33 3.13 -18.47
CA GLY A 244 -6.07 2.36 -19.69
C GLY A 244 -4.63 2.44 -20.21
N VAL A 245 -3.75 3.29 -19.61
CA VAL A 245 -2.36 3.48 -20.07
C VAL A 245 -1.35 2.92 -19.08
N GLY A 246 -1.52 3.21 -17.78
CA GLY A 246 -0.64 2.75 -16.72
C GLY A 246 -0.48 3.75 -15.59
N THR A 247 0.39 3.41 -14.64
CA THR A 247 0.66 4.20 -13.44
C THR A 247 2.16 4.32 -13.18
N GLU A 248 2.58 5.48 -12.73
CA GLU A 248 3.93 5.76 -12.27
C GLU A 248 3.87 6.32 -10.85
N PHE A 249 4.49 5.64 -9.89
CA PHE A 249 4.71 6.13 -8.54
C PHE A 249 6.14 6.64 -8.42
N ILE A 250 6.31 7.85 -7.88
CA ILE A 250 7.61 8.50 -7.74
C ILE A 250 7.80 8.90 -6.29
N PHE A 251 8.86 8.41 -5.63
CA PHE A 251 9.20 8.86 -4.29
C PHE A 251 10.63 9.40 -4.21
N THR A 252 10.89 10.20 -3.18
CA THR A 252 12.19 10.82 -2.97
C THR A 252 12.91 10.23 -1.76
N LEU A 253 14.25 10.26 -1.81
CA LEU A 253 15.13 9.93 -0.67
C LEU A 253 16.25 10.98 -0.58
N GLU A 254 16.79 11.17 0.62
CA GLU A 254 17.97 12.01 0.82
C GLU A 254 19.21 11.29 0.25
N LYS A 255 19.91 11.96 -0.70
CA LYS A 255 21.17 11.43 -1.21
C LYS A 255 22.25 11.51 -0.15
N SER A 256 22.89 10.37 0.14
CA SER A 256 24.10 10.35 0.96
C SER A 256 25.34 10.67 0.12
N LYS A 257 26.27 11.41 0.71
CA LYS A 257 27.60 11.65 0.15
C LYS A 257 28.46 10.41 0.22
#